data_da10e18026c73d64fab6295f630fcfa9
#
_entry.id   da10e18026c73d64fab6295f630fcfa9
#
_cell.length_a   1.000
_cell.length_b   1.000
_cell.length_c   1.000
_cell.angle_alpha   90.00
_cell.angle_beta   90.00
_cell.angle_gamma   90.00
#
_symmetry.space_group_name_H-M   'P 1'
#
loop_
_entity.id
_entity.type
_entity.pdbx_description
1 polymer ?
#
loop_
_entity_poly.entity_id
_entity_poly.type
_entity_poly.pdbx_seq_one_letter_code
_entity_poly.pdbx_strand_id
1 'polypeptide(L)'
;DPERIRNEYGDMINEISAAGLEELDRQAEGGRFSPEMIERVKRDSLIREGGARRSSEDPDRDRQQYIDLRLAVLGAERDRMLHHRRVGTYSAEVIDRTQRILDLEEARLQQVSGEPR
;
A
#
# COMPACT_ATOMS: atom_id res chain seq x y z
N ASP A 1 21.76 -13.63 11.36
CA ASP A 1 22.57 -13.24 10.21
C ASP A 1 21.97 -11.99 9.55
N PRO A 2 22.64 -10.82 9.66
CA PRO A 2 22.08 -9.57 9.11
C PRO A 2 21.83 -9.61 7.60
N GLU A 3 22.65 -10.31 6.85
CA GLU A 3 22.48 -10.42 5.40
C GLU A 3 21.24 -11.23 5.06
N ARG A 4 21.00 -12.31 5.78
CA ARG A 4 19.81 -13.13 5.61
C ARG A 4 18.54 -12.34 5.88
N ILE A 5 18.54 -11.54 6.95
CA ILE A 5 17.39 -10.70 7.32
C ILE A 5 17.12 -9.64 6.23
N ARG A 6 18.17 -9.02 5.69
CA ARG A 6 18.00 -8.05 4.60
C ARG A 6 17.41 -8.70 3.36
N ASN A 7 17.86 -9.89 3.01
CA ASN A 7 17.37 -10.63 1.84
C ASN A 7 15.91 -11.04 2.03
N GLU A 8 15.57 -11.55 3.20
CA GLU A 8 14.18 -11.90 3.52
C GLU A 8 13.28 -10.68 3.49
N TYR A 9 13.74 -9.56 4.02
CA TYR A 9 12.97 -8.33 4.02
C TYR A 9 12.72 -7.85 2.59
N GLY A 10 13.74 -7.89 1.73
CA GLY A 10 13.58 -7.55 0.31
C GLY A 10 12.57 -8.43 -0.39
N ASP A 11 12.62 -9.74 -0.13
CA ASP A 11 11.65 -10.70 -0.69
C ASP A 11 10.23 -10.40 -0.20
N MET A 12 10.08 -10.09 1.08
CA MET A 12 8.79 -9.74 1.66
C MET A 12 8.22 -8.47 1.00
N ILE A 13 9.05 -7.45 0.84
CA ILE A 13 8.62 -6.21 0.17
C ILE A 13 8.15 -6.49 -1.26
N ASN A 14 8.87 -7.35 -1.98
CA ASN A 14 8.47 -7.73 -3.34
C ASN A 14 7.13 -8.47 -3.33
N GLU A 15 6.93 -9.37 -2.38
CA GLU A 15 5.68 -10.12 -2.24
C GLU A 15 4.48 -9.21 -1.97
N ILE A 16 4.61 -8.31 -1.02
CA ILE A 16 3.49 -7.42 -0.70
C ILE A 16 3.25 -6.40 -1.81
N SER A 17 4.30 -5.95 -2.49
CA SER A 17 4.17 -5.02 -3.62
C SER A 17 3.42 -5.69 -4.77
N ALA A 18 3.71 -6.96 -5.04
CA ALA A 18 2.97 -7.72 -6.06
C ALA A 18 1.48 -7.81 -5.70
N ALA A 19 1.16 -8.06 -4.44
CA ALA A 19 -0.23 -8.11 -3.98
C ALA A 19 -0.93 -6.76 -4.16
N GLY A 20 -0.23 -5.67 -3.87
CA GLY A 20 -0.74 -4.32 -4.09
C GLY A 20 -1.04 -4.03 -5.54
N LEU A 21 -0.15 -4.44 -6.45
CA LEU A 21 -0.37 -4.27 -7.90
C LEU A 21 -1.54 -5.09 -8.39
N GLU A 22 -1.70 -6.31 -7.89
CA GLU A 22 -2.87 -7.15 -8.21
C GLU A 22 -4.16 -6.48 -7.78
N GLU A 23 -4.16 -5.85 -6.61
CA GLU A 23 -5.34 -5.12 -6.12
C GLU A 23 -5.64 -3.91 -7.01
N LEU A 24 -4.62 -3.19 -7.47
CA LEU A 24 -4.83 -2.08 -8.40
C LEU A 24 -5.47 -2.55 -9.71
N ASP A 25 -5.05 -3.71 -10.21
CA ASP A 25 -5.65 -4.30 -11.41
C ASP A 25 -7.13 -4.62 -11.19
N ARG A 26 -7.46 -5.18 -10.04
CA ARG A 26 -8.85 -5.47 -9.69
C ARG A 26 -9.68 -4.20 -9.60
N GLN A 27 -9.14 -3.14 -9.00
CA GLN A 27 -9.84 -1.87 -8.87
C GLN A 27 -10.02 -1.20 -10.23
N ALA A 28 -9.05 -1.34 -11.13
CA ALA A 28 -9.16 -0.83 -12.49
C ALA A 28 -10.30 -1.51 -13.24
N GLU A 29 -10.44 -2.81 -13.09
CA GLU A 29 -11.54 -3.58 -13.71
C GLU A 29 -12.88 -3.19 -13.13
N GLY A 30 -12.94 -2.83 -11.85
CA GLY A 30 -14.18 -2.45 -11.19
C GLY A 30 -14.75 -1.12 -11.66
N GLY A 31 -13.95 -0.26 -12.28
CA GLY A 31 -14.41 0.98 -12.89
C GLY A 31 -14.75 2.11 -11.92
N ARG A 32 -14.51 1.95 -10.64
CA ARG A 32 -14.79 2.98 -9.64
C ARG A 32 -13.82 4.16 -9.71
N PHE A 33 -12.59 3.89 -10.12
CA PHE A 33 -11.52 4.89 -10.16
C PHE A 33 -11.11 5.15 -11.61
N SER A 34 -10.73 6.40 -11.90
CA SER A 34 -10.28 6.74 -13.25
C SER A 34 -8.93 6.07 -13.55
N PRO A 35 -8.62 5.83 -14.83
CA PRO A 35 -7.29 5.29 -15.18
C PRO A 35 -6.14 6.17 -14.67
N GLU A 36 -6.33 7.49 -14.65
CA GLU A 36 -5.33 8.41 -14.13
C GLU A 36 -5.09 8.21 -12.65
N MET A 37 -6.16 7.97 -11.88
CA MET A 37 -6.05 7.71 -10.44
C MET A 37 -5.32 6.39 -10.19
N ILE A 38 -5.66 5.35 -10.94
CA ILE A 38 -5.00 4.04 -10.84
C ILE A 38 -3.49 4.20 -11.08
N GLU A 39 -3.10 4.90 -12.14
CA GLU A 39 -1.68 5.10 -12.46
C GLU A 39 -0.95 5.93 -11.41
N ARG A 40 -1.62 6.93 -10.88
CA ARG A 40 -1.06 7.77 -9.81
C ARG A 40 -0.75 6.95 -8.55
N VAL A 41 -1.71 6.15 -8.11
CA VAL A 41 -1.52 5.30 -6.93
C VAL A 41 -0.47 4.24 -7.18
N LYS A 42 -0.45 3.66 -8.37
CA LYS A 42 0.55 2.67 -8.75
C LYS A 42 1.96 3.25 -8.64
N ARG A 43 2.17 4.42 -9.18
CA ARG A 43 3.47 5.10 -9.13
C ARG A 43 3.89 5.42 -7.70
N ASP A 44 2.96 5.97 -6.92
CA ASP A 44 3.25 6.37 -5.54
C ASP A 44 3.50 5.15 -4.65
N SER A 45 2.80 4.06 -4.89
CA SER A 45 2.99 2.81 -4.14
C SER A 45 4.38 2.23 -4.38
N LEU A 46 4.87 2.29 -5.61
CA LEU A 46 6.18 1.74 -5.96
C LEU A 46 7.32 2.50 -5.28
N ILE A 47 7.20 3.80 -5.16
CA ILE A 47 8.23 4.63 -4.52
C ILE A 47 7.95 4.92 -3.06
N ARG A 48 6.76 4.51 -2.58
CA ARG A 48 6.28 4.71 -1.21
C ARG A 48 6.39 6.15 -0.71
N GLU A 49 6.17 7.08 -1.65
CA GLU A 49 6.12 8.51 -1.35
C GLU A 49 4.75 9.06 -1.67
N GLY A 50 4.35 10.11 -0.98
CA GLY A 50 3.16 10.84 -1.33
C GLY A 50 3.35 11.52 -2.67
N GLY A 51 2.44 11.32 -3.59
CA GLY A 51 2.51 11.89 -4.90
C GLY A 51 2.34 13.39 -4.92
N ALA A 52 2.85 14.01 -5.97
CA ALA A 52 2.62 15.42 -6.20
C ALA A 52 1.13 15.66 -6.40
N ARG A 53 0.62 16.71 -5.81
CA ARG A 53 -0.77 17.09 -5.98
C ARG A 53 -1.01 17.51 -7.42
N ARG A 54 -2.07 16.98 -7.99
CA ARG A 54 -2.56 17.44 -9.27
C ARG A 54 -3.66 18.46 -9.06
N SER A 55 -3.75 19.42 -9.96
CA SER A 55 -4.92 20.29 -10.02
C SER A 55 -6.15 19.45 -10.34
N SER A 56 -7.22 19.66 -9.61
CA SER A 56 -8.48 18.96 -9.81
C SER A 56 -9.62 19.95 -9.68
N GLU A 57 -10.70 19.70 -10.40
CA GLU A 57 -11.92 20.51 -10.28
C GLU A 57 -12.59 20.31 -8.92
N ASP A 58 -12.40 19.14 -8.31
CA ASP A 58 -12.91 18.83 -6.99
C ASP A 58 -11.79 18.22 -6.14
N PRO A 59 -10.97 19.09 -5.50
CA PRO A 59 -9.81 18.60 -4.76
C PRO A 59 -10.15 17.65 -3.60
N ASP A 60 -11.29 17.86 -2.95
CA ASP A 60 -11.66 17.03 -1.80
C ASP A 60 -12.08 15.63 -2.23
N ARG A 61 -12.84 15.55 -3.31
CA ARG A 61 -13.25 14.27 -3.89
C ARG A 61 -12.03 13.51 -4.43
N ASP A 62 -11.14 14.22 -5.12
CA ASP A 62 -9.91 13.64 -5.68
C ASP A 62 -9.05 13.05 -4.55
N ARG A 63 -8.87 13.80 -3.49
CA ARG A 63 -8.09 13.36 -2.33
C ARG A 63 -8.71 12.12 -1.70
N GLN A 64 -10.04 12.13 -1.52
CA GLN A 64 -10.73 11.01 -0.90
C GLN A 64 -10.62 9.75 -1.74
N GLN A 65 -10.75 9.86 -3.05
CA GLN A 65 -10.58 8.73 -3.95
C GLN A 65 -9.16 8.17 -3.91
N TYR A 66 -8.17 9.06 -3.87
CA TYR A 66 -6.78 8.66 -3.75
C TYR A 66 -6.54 7.87 -2.46
N ILE A 67 -7.05 8.38 -1.34
CA ILE A 67 -6.91 7.72 -0.05
C ILE A 67 -7.62 6.36 -0.04
N ASP A 68 -8.84 6.31 -0.56
CA ASP A 68 -9.62 5.06 -0.63
C ASP A 68 -8.86 4.00 -1.42
N LEU A 69 -8.29 4.38 -2.55
CA LEU A 69 -7.55 3.44 -3.38
C LEU A 69 -6.25 2.99 -2.72
N ARG A 70 -5.53 3.92 -2.09
CA ARG A 70 -4.31 3.58 -1.35
C ARG A 70 -4.60 2.62 -0.18
N LEU A 71 -5.71 2.85 0.52
CA LEU A 71 -6.10 1.95 1.62
C LEU A 71 -6.45 0.56 1.11
N ALA A 72 -7.08 0.45 -0.07
CA ALA A 72 -7.35 -0.85 -0.68
C ALA A 72 -6.05 -1.59 -1.01
N VAL A 73 -5.06 -0.88 -1.54
CA VAL A 73 -3.74 -1.44 -1.85
C VAL A 73 -3.06 -1.92 -0.56
N LEU A 74 -3.07 -1.09 0.48
CA LEU A 74 -2.49 -1.46 1.78
C LEU A 74 -3.17 -2.68 2.38
N GLY A 75 -4.50 -2.77 2.23
CA GLY A 75 -5.25 -3.93 2.70
C GLY A 75 -4.78 -5.22 2.04
N ALA A 76 -4.56 -5.18 0.72
CA ALA A 76 -4.05 -6.34 -0.01
C ALA A 76 -2.63 -6.69 0.40
N GLU A 77 -1.78 -5.68 0.61
CA GLU A 77 -0.41 -5.88 1.07
C GLU A 77 -0.40 -6.52 2.46
N ARG A 78 -1.24 -6.02 3.35
CA ARG A 78 -1.37 -6.55 4.71
C ARG A 78 -1.85 -8.01 4.70
N ASP A 79 -2.83 -8.31 3.86
CA ASP A 79 -3.35 -9.68 3.73
C ASP A 79 -2.26 -10.65 3.27
N ARG A 80 -1.43 -10.23 2.33
CA ARG A 80 -0.33 -11.07 1.84
C ARG A 80 0.72 -11.28 2.95
N MET A 81 1.05 -10.23 3.70
CA MET A 81 1.97 -10.34 4.84
C MET A 81 1.42 -11.32 5.88
N LEU A 82 0.14 -11.20 6.22
CA LEU A 82 -0.49 -12.09 7.20
C LEU A 82 -0.52 -13.54 6.72
N HIS A 83 -0.69 -13.74 5.42
CA HIS A 83 -0.60 -15.08 4.84
C HIS A 83 0.78 -15.69 5.10
N HIS A 84 1.84 -14.95 4.81
CA HIS A 84 3.20 -15.45 5.04
C HIS A 84 3.51 -15.63 6.53
N ARG A 85 2.91 -14.81 7.39
CA ARG A 85 3.03 -14.98 8.83
C ARG A 85 2.44 -16.32 9.28
N ARG A 86 1.27 -16.68 8.75
CA ARG A 86 0.59 -17.94 9.07
C ARG A 86 1.37 -19.15 8.56
N VAL A 87 1.92 -19.03 7.37
CA VAL A 87 2.67 -20.12 6.74
C VAL A 87 4.08 -20.26 7.34
N GLY A 88 4.61 -19.21 7.93
CA GLY A 88 5.94 -19.23 8.53
C GLY A 88 7.08 -19.14 7.53
N THR A 89 6.82 -18.48 6.38
CA THR A 89 7.79 -18.34 5.30
C THR A 89 8.96 -17.44 5.69
N TYR A 90 8.69 -16.43 6.53
CA TYR A 90 9.68 -15.40 6.89
C TYR A 90 9.87 -15.36 8.40
N SER A 91 11.03 -14.86 8.83
CA SER A 91 11.31 -14.70 10.24
C SER A 91 10.38 -13.68 10.90
N ALA A 92 10.18 -13.83 12.22
CA ALA A 92 9.34 -12.93 13.00
C ALA A 92 9.84 -11.47 12.90
N GLU A 93 11.15 -11.28 12.87
CA GLU A 93 11.74 -9.94 12.75
C GLU A 93 11.33 -9.26 11.44
N VAL A 94 11.34 -10.00 10.33
CA VAL A 94 10.95 -9.47 9.02
C VAL A 94 9.45 -9.13 9.01
N ILE A 95 8.62 -10.01 9.55
CA ILE A 95 7.17 -9.78 9.65
C ILE A 95 6.89 -8.53 10.49
N ASP A 96 7.51 -8.41 11.66
CA ASP A 96 7.29 -7.25 12.54
C ASP A 96 7.70 -5.94 11.89
N ARG A 97 8.82 -5.94 11.18
CA ARG A 97 9.29 -4.76 10.47
C ARG A 97 8.35 -4.36 9.35
N THR A 98 7.87 -5.33 8.59
CA THR A 98 6.91 -5.09 7.49
C THR A 98 5.60 -4.55 8.05
N GLN A 99 5.12 -5.14 9.14
CA GLN A 99 3.89 -4.68 9.78
C GLN A 99 3.99 -3.22 10.22
N ARG A 100 5.12 -2.83 10.81
CA ARG A 100 5.33 -1.44 11.24
C ARG A 100 5.30 -0.46 10.06
N ILE A 101 5.87 -0.84 8.93
CA ILE A 101 5.84 0.00 7.73
C ILE A 101 4.42 0.19 7.22
N LEU A 102 3.65 -0.90 7.14
CA LEU A 102 2.26 -0.82 6.69
C LEU A 102 1.40 -0.01 7.65
N ASP A 103 1.62 -0.17 8.95
CA ASP A 103 0.90 0.60 9.97
C ASP A 103 1.20 2.10 9.86
N LEU A 104 2.45 2.46 9.60
CA LEU A 104 2.82 3.86 9.42
C LEU A 104 2.20 4.47 8.16
N GLU A 105 2.16 3.73 7.07
CA GLU A 105 1.52 4.19 5.84
C GLU A 105 0.03 4.40 6.06
N GLU A 106 -0.62 3.48 6.72
CA GLU A 106 -2.05 3.58 7.01
C GLU A 106 -2.35 4.78 7.91
N ALA A 107 -1.56 4.97 8.97
CA ALA A 107 -1.73 6.10 9.88
C ALA A 107 -1.55 7.44 9.16
N ARG A 108 -0.59 7.50 8.25
CA ARG A 108 -0.35 8.72 7.46
C ARG A 108 -1.53 9.05 6.55
N LEU A 109 -2.10 8.03 5.90
CA LEU A 109 -3.27 8.22 5.04
C LEU A 109 -4.50 8.67 5.83
N GLN A 110 -4.70 8.12 7.00
CA GLN A 110 -5.80 8.50 7.89
C GLN A 110 -5.65 9.94 8.37
N GLN A 111 -4.45 10.38 8.66
CA GLN A 111 -4.17 11.77 9.01
C GLN A 111 -4.49 12.73 7.87
N VAL A 112 -4.10 12.37 6.65
CA VAL A 112 -4.36 13.19 5.47
C VAL A 112 -5.85 13.29 5.17
N SER A 113 -6.62 12.24 5.48
CA SER A 113 -8.06 12.26 5.26
C SER A 113 -8.77 13.28 6.16
N GLY A 114 -8.13 13.68 7.25
CA GLY A 114 -8.74 14.62 8.19
C GLY A 114 -9.89 14.03 8.99
N GLU A 115 -10.01 12.71 9.05
CA GLU A 115 -11.09 12.08 9.80
C GLU A 115 -10.90 12.29 11.30
N PRO A 116 -11.94 12.67 12.02
CA PRO A 116 -11.86 12.80 13.47
C PRO A 116 -11.70 11.44 14.14
N ARG A 117 -11.06 11.42 15.27
CA ARG A 117 -10.82 10.22 16.07
C ARG A 117 -11.83 10.09 17.17
#